data_8598369ae35dfbb6163542313cc844a2
#
_entry.id   8598369ae35dfbb6163542313cc844a2
#
_cell.length_a   1.000
_cell.length_b   1.000
_cell.length_c   1.000
_cell.angle_alpha   90.00
_cell.angle_beta   90.00
_cell.angle_gamma   90.00
#
_symmetry.space_group_name_H-M   'P 1'
#
loop_
_entity.id
_entity.type
_entity.pdbx_description
1 polymer ?
#
loop_
_entity_poly.entity_id
_entity_poly.type
_entity_poly.pdbx_seq_one_letter_code
_entity_poly.pdbx_strand_id
1 'polypeptide(L)'
;MRVLIVDDESLIRMDLRDIIESCGHEVVAEGTNGVEALELCKKHKPDIILMDVKMPELDGIEAARQIGFHHEAPVVLLTSYSQQDLIDKARDSGVYGYLIKPVREEQLVPSLEMALGRYKSDAQLREKMAELEQSLEDRKIIQK
;
A
#
# COMPACT_ATOMS: atom_id res chain seq x y z
N MET A 1 -8.73 9.17 -5.45
CA MET A 1 -7.53 8.68 -4.72
C MET A 1 -6.26 9.29 -5.31
N ARG A 2 -5.30 9.49 -4.45
CA ARG A 2 -3.95 9.90 -4.84
C ARG A 2 -3.06 8.65 -4.80
N VAL A 3 -2.55 8.22 -5.93
CA VAL A 3 -1.88 6.93 -6.09
C VAL A 3 -0.39 7.10 -6.38
N LEU A 4 0.44 6.35 -5.68
CA LEU A 4 1.87 6.21 -5.99
C LEU A 4 2.05 4.88 -6.73
N ILE A 5 2.67 4.91 -7.91
CA ILE A 5 2.97 3.71 -8.69
C ILE A 5 4.47 3.44 -8.62
N VAL A 6 4.84 2.21 -8.28
CA VAL A 6 6.24 1.79 -8.21
C VAL A 6 6.43 0.50 -9.01
N ASP A 7 7.18 0.58 -10.11
CA ASP A 7 7.48 -0.54 -10.98
C ASP A 7 8.72 -0.16 -11.81
N ASP A 8 9.65 -1.08 -11.98
CA ASP A 8 10.88 -0.79 -12.75
C ASP A 8 10.65 -0.74 -14.26
N GLU A 9 9.50 -1.20 -14.75
CA GLU A 9 9.14 -1.16 -16.16
C GLU A 9 8.29 0.07 -16.49
N SER A 10 8.85 0.97 -17.33
CA SER A 10 8.17 2.22 -17.67
C SER A 10 6.86 2.02 -18.44
N LEU A 11 6.77 0.98 -19.28
CA LEU A 11 5.55 0.70 -20.03
C LEU A 11 4.41 0.28 -19.12
N ILE A 12 4.72 -0.50 -18.08
CA ILE A 12 3.70 -0.91 -17.08
C ILE A 12 3.22 0.32 -16.31
N ARG A 13 4.13 1.18 -15.88
CA ARG A 13 3.73 2.42 -15.18
C ARG A 13 2.83 3.29 -16.05
N MET A 14 3.15 3.40 -17.35
CA MET A 14 2.34 4.17 -18.29
C MET A 14 0.92 3.62 -18.39
N ASP A 15 0.78 2.30 -18.56
CA ASP A 15 -0.52 1.65 -18.66
C ASP A 15 -1.35 1.83 -17.38
N LEU A 16 -0.73 1.65 -16.22
CA LEU A 16 -1.40 1.82 -14.94
C LEU A 16 -1.85 3.26 -14.72
N ARG A 17 -0.99 4.21 -15.07
CA ARG A 17 -1.32 5.64 -14.99
C ARG A 17 -2.52 5.98 -15.85
N ASP A 18 -2.55 5.49 -17.09
CA ASP A 18 -3.66 5.76 -18.01
C ASP A 18 -4.98 5.24 -17.45
N ILE A 19 -4.98 4.05 -16.88
CA ILE A 19 -6.19 3.47 -16.28
C ILE A 19 -6.64 4.30 -15.08
N ILE A 20 -5.74 4.64 -14.19
CA ILE A 20 -6.04 5.38 -12.96
C ILE A 20 -6.56 6.77 -13.30
N GLU A 21 -5.90 7.48 -14.20
CA GLU A 21 -6.32 8.84 -14.59
C GLU A 21 -7.65 8.83 -15.35
N SER A 22 -7.91 7.81 -16.19
CA SER A 22 -9.17 7.70 -16.90
C SER A 22 -10.37 7.48 -15.98
N CYS A 23 -10.12 6.97 -14.77
CA CYS A 23 -11.15 6.76 -13.76
C CYS A 23 -11.30 7.97 -12.81
N GLY A 24 -10.63 9.08 -13.10
CA GLY A 24 -10.75 10.31 -12.32
C GLY A 24 -9.85 10.38 -11.09
N HIS A 25 -8.87 9.51 -10.98
CA HIS A 25 -7.91 9.51 -9.87
C HIS A 25 -6.58 10.11 -10.31
N GLU A 26 -5.74 10.48 -9.34
CA GLU A 26 -4.47 11.16 -9.59
C GLU A 26 -3.29 10.25 -9.30
N VAL A 27 -2.31 10.19 -10.20
CA VAL A 27 -1.02 9.56 -9.94
C VAL A 27 -0.07 10.65 -9.46
N VAL A 28 0.26 10.64 -8.17
CA VAL A 28 1.05 11.70 -7.56
C VAL A 28 2.54 11.57 -7.81
N ALA A 29 3.01 10.36 -8.04
CA ALA A 29 4.42 10.10 -8.35
C ALA A 29 4.59 8.69 -8.91
N GLU A 30 5.76 8.44 -9.54
CA GLU A 30 6.16 7.13 -10.03
C GLU A 30 7.57 6.83 -9.55
N GLY A 31 7.78 5.62 -9.05
CA GLY A 31 9.10 5.14 -8.63
C GLY A 31 9.50 3.89 -9.39
N THR A 32 10.79 3.55 -9.34
CA THR A 32 11.37 2.42 -10.08
C THR A 32 11.92 1.31 -9.19
N ASN A 33 12.00 1.53 -7.88
CA ASN A 33 12.51 0.55 -6.93
C ASN A 33 11.93 0.80 -5.53
N GLY A 34 12.23 -0.12 -4.60
CA GLY A 34 11.70 -0.04 -3.25
C GLY A 34 12.23 1.13 -2.43
N VAL A 35 13.46 1.57 -2.67
CA VAL A 35 14.04 2.73 -1.98
C VAL A 35 13.28 3.99 -2.39
N GLU A 36 13.05 4.16 -3.70
CA GLU A 36 12.24 5.28 -4.19
C GLU A 36 10.82 5.24 -3.64
N ALA A 37 10.24 4.03 -3.48
CA ALA A 37 8.91 3.88 -2.90
C ALA A 37 8.84 4.48 -1.51
N LEU A 38 9.82 4.21 -0.65
CA LEU A 38 9.88 4.77 0.70
C LEU A 38 10.01 6.29 0.69
N GLU A 39 10.90 6.82 -0.14
CA GLU A 39 11.14 8.26 -0.26
C GLU A 39 9.91 9.01 -0.79
N LEU A 40 9.31 8.48 -1.86
CA LEU A 40 8.15 9.11 -2.50
C LEU A 40 6.91 9.03 -1.62
N CYS A 41 6.77 7.95 -0.86
CA CYS A 41 5.67 7.82 0.10
C CYS A 41 5.73 8.93 1.16
N LYS A 42 6.90 9.17 1.72
CA LYS A 42 7.09 10.24 2.72
C LYS A 42 6.88 11.63 2.14
N LYS A 43 7.36 11.85 0.91
CA LYS A 43 7.29 13.14 0.25
C LYS A 43 5.87 13.51 -0.18
N HIS A 44 5.17 12.58 -0.82
CA HIS A 44 3.88 12.84 -1.44
C HIS A 44 2.68 12.44 -0.60
N LYS A 45 2.87 11.61 0.40
CA LYS A 45 1.80 11.09 1.29
C LYS A 45 0.59 10.61 0.49
N PRO A 46 0.79 9.57 -0.36
CA PRO A 46 -0.30 9.07 -1.20
C PRO A 46 -1.40 8.41 -0.36
N ASP A 47 -2.58 8.31 -0.93
CA ASP A 47 -3.67 7.55 -0.31
C ASP A 47 -3.41 6.05 -0.38
N ILE A 48 -2.75 5.59 -1.44
CA ILE A 48 -2.49 4.18 -1.70
C ILE A 48 -1.26 4.02 -2.60
N ILE A 49 -0.55 2.91 -2.43
CA ILE A 49 0.63 2.57 -3.23
C ILE A 49 0.37 1.29 -4.01
N LEU A 50 0.63 1.34 -5.31
CA LEU A 50 0.58 0.18 -6.21
C LEU A 50 2.03 -0.14 -6.57
N MET A 51 2.54 -1.31 -6.14
CA MET A 51 3.97 -1.60 -6.19
C MET A 51 4.27 -3.02 -6.67
N ASP A 52 5.20 -3.13 -7.63
CA ASP A 52 5.70 -4.42 -8.09
C ASP A 52 6.51 -5.12 -6.99
N VAL A 53 6.45 -6.44 -6.96
CA VAL A 53 7.21 -7.25 -6.00
C VAL A 53 8.69 -7.30 -6.38
N LYS A 54 9.01 -7.62 -7.64
CA LYS A 54 10.40 -7.77 -8.09
C LYS A 54 10.95 -6.47 -8.66
N MET A 55 11.81 -5.83 -7.89
CA MET A 55 12.46 -4.59 -8.29
C MET A 55 13.93 -4.61 -7.83
N PRO A 56 14.81 -3.84 -8.49
CA PRO A 56 16.19 -3.73 -8.05
C PRO A 56 16.32 -2.99 -6.72
N GLU A 57 17.44 -3.15 -6.06
CA GLU A 57 17.82 -2.56 -4.78
C GLU A 57 17.01 -3.08 -3.61
N LEU A 58 15.79 -2.60 -3.42
CA LEU A 58 14.87 -3.05 -2.37
C LEU A 58 13.61 -3.58 -3.03
N ASP A 59 13.24 -4.85 -2.76
CA ASP A 59 12.05 -5.44 -3.36
C ASP A 59 10.76 -4.87 -2.76
N GLY A 60 9.65 -5.11 -3.46
CA GLY A 60 8.35 -4.56 -3.09
C GLY A 60 7.81 -5.09 -1.76
N ILE A 61 8.11 -6.34 -1.41
CA ILE A 61 7.64 -6.93 -0.15
C ILE A 61 8.32 -6.26 1.04
N GLU A 62 9.64 -6.08 0.97
CA GLU A 62 10.38 -5.42 2.05
C GLU A 62 10.01 -3.94 2.15
N ALA A 63 9.86 -3.25 1.02
CA ALA A 63 9.38 -1.88 1.02
C ALA A 63 7.98 -1.77 1.64
N ALA A 64 7.08 -2.69 1.30
CA ALA A 64 5.72 -2.74 1.85
C ALA A 64 5.74 -2.97 3.36
N ARG A 65 6.64 -3.83 3.84
CA ARG A 65 6.79 -4.10 5.28
C ARG A 65 7.18 -2.85 6.04
N GLN A 66 8.15 -2.09 5.52
CA GLN A 66 8.59 -0.85 6.15
C GLN A 66 7.50 0.22 6.14
N ILE A 67 6.80 0.37 5.03
CA ILE A 67 5.67 1.32 4.91
C ILE A 67 4.55 0.93 5.89
N GLY A 68 4.22 -0.36 5.95
CA GLY A 68 3.19 -0.87 6.84
C GLY A 68 3.55 -0.70 8.32
N PHE A 69 4.81 -0.90 8.68
CA PHE A 69 5.27 -0.71 10.04
C PHE A 69 5.05 0.72 10.54
N HIS A 70 5.27 1.69 9.69
CA HIS A 70 5.06 3.11 10.02
C HIS A 70 3.62 3.59 9.74
N HIS A 71 2.75 2.73 9.27
CA HIS A 71 1.35 3.07 8.92
C HIS A 71 1.24 4.30 8.00
N GLU A 72 2.13 4.37 6.99
CA GLU A 72 2.18 5.53 6.11
C GLU A 72 1.11 5.51 5.02
N ALA A 73 0.84 4.34 4.43
CA ALA A 73 -0.18 4.16 3.40
C ALA A 73 -0.45 2.68 3.17
N PRO A 74 -1.63 2.31 2.65
CA PRO A 74 -1.88 0.93 2.23
C PRO A 74 -1.11 0.60 0.96
N VAL A 75 -0.61 -0.64 0.86
CA VAL A 75 0.13 -1.12 -0.30
C VAL A 75 -0.64 -2.26 -0.96
N VAL A 76 -0.81 -2.18 -2.28
CA VAL A 76 -1.29 -3.27 -3.12
C VAL A 76 -0.14 -3.70 -4.01
N LEU A 77 0.22 -4.99 -3.96
CA LEU A 77 1.36 -5.51 -4.71
C LEU A 77 0.94 -5.99 -6.10
N LEU A 78 1.85 -5.84 -7.06
CA LEU A 78 1.74 -6.42 -8.40
C LEU A 78 2.66 -7.63 -8.48
N THR A 79 2.15 -8.76 -8.93
CA THR A 79 2.92 -10.01 -9.00
C THR A 79 2.57 -10.79 -10.27
N SER A 80 3.41 -11.77 -10.63
CA SER A 80 3.13 -12.68 -11.74
C SER A 80 2.68 -14.04 -11.20
N TYR A 81 2.07 -14.86 -12.06
CA TYR A 81 1.62 -16.20 -11.68
C TYR A 81 2.72 -17.09 -11.14
N SER A 82 3.95 -16.88 -11.57
CA SER A 82 5.09 -17.71 -11.17
C SER A 82 5.62 -17.38 -9.76
N GLN A 83 4.98 -16.47 -9.03
CA GLN A 83 5.48 -15.95 -7.77
C GLN A 83 4.60 -16.34 -6.57
N GLN A 84 4.03 -17.55 -6.58
CA GLN A 84 3.17 -18.02 -5.50
C GLN A 84 3.85 -17.97 -4.13
N ASP A 85 5.13 -18.33 -4.06
CA ASP A 85 5.91 -18.27 -2.81
C ASP A 85 6.01 -16.85 -2.27
N LEU A 86 6.04 -15.86 -3.15
CA LEU A 86 6.09 -14.45 -2.77
C LEU A 86 4.75 -13.94 -2.23
N ILE A 87 3.65 -14.52 -2.66
CA ILE A 87 2.31 -14.17 -2.15
C ILE A 87 2.21 -14.51 -0.66
N ASP A 88 2.74 -15.66 -0.24
CA ASP A 88 2.73 -16.06 1.16
C ASP A 88 3.58 -15.10 2.02
N LYS A 89 4.74 -14.67 1.51
CA LYS A 89 5.57 -13.67 2.17
C LYS A 89 4.88 -12.30 2.22
N ALA A 90 4.17 -11.94 1.15
CA ALA A 90 3.45 -10.68 1.07
C ALA A 90 2.33 -10.60 2.11
N ARG A 91 1.66 -11.71 2.38
CA ARG A 91 0.61 -11.77 3.40
C ARG A 91 1.13 -11.34 4.78
N ASP A 92 2.34 -11.74 5.12
CA ASP A 92 2.96 -11.41 6.39
C ASP A 92 3.56 -10.00 6.43
N SER A 93 3.66 -9.31 5.28
CA SER A 93 4.23 -7.98 5.18
C SER A 93 3.25 -6.85 5.48
N GLY A 94 1.97 -7.17 5.72
CA GLY A 94 0.95 -6.16 6.03
C GLY A 94 0.37 -5.45 4.83
N VAL A 95 0.45 -6.04 3.63
CA VAL A 95 -0.16 -5.47 2.43
C VAL A 95 -1.68 -5.62 2.47
N TYR A 96 -2.38 -4.75 1.76
CA TYR A 96 -3.84 -4.74 1.73
C TYR A 96 -4.44 -5.44 0.51
N GLY A 97 -3.61 -5.95 -0.37
CA GLY A 97 -4.04 -6.74 -1.49
C GLY A 97 -2.92 -7.00 -2.47
N TYR A 98 -3.22 -7.79 -3.49
CA TYR A 98 -2.31 -8.00 -4.61
C TYR A 98 -3.10 -8.17 -5.90
N LEU A 99 -2.45 -7.86 -7.02
CA LEU A 99 -3.01 -8.04 -8.36
C LEU A 99 -2.00 -8.83 -9.18
N ILE A 100 -2.50 -9.73 -10.04
CA ILE A 100 -1.68 -10.56 -10.91
C ILE A 100 -1.55 -9.87 -12.27
N LYS A 101 -0.32 -9.75 -12.75
CA LYS A 101 -0.06 -9.20 -14.09
C LYS A 101 -0.43 -10.20 -15.18
N PRO A 102 -0.98 -9.76 -16.33
CA PRO A 102 -1.34 -8.38 -16.66
C PRO A 102 -2.59 -7.91 -15.92
N VAL A 103 -2.58 -6.68 -15.43
CA VAL A 103 -3.70 -6.15 -14.65
C VAL A 103 -4.83 -5.77 -15.60
N ARG A 104 -6.03 -6.23 -15.30
CA ARG A 104 -7.21 -5.86 -16.07
C ARG A 104 -7.72 -4.50 -15.65
N GLU A 105 -8.09 -3.68 -16.64
CA GLU A 105 -8.60 -2.34 -16.40
C GLU A 105 -9.77 -2.32 -15.42
N GLU A 106 -10.74 -3.23 -15.59
CA GLU A 106 -11.92 -3.31 -14.74
C GLU A 106 -11.64 -3.79 -13.31
N GLN A 107 -10.46 -4.35 -13.04
CA GLN A 107 -10.10 -4.85 -11.71
C GLN A 107 -9.26 -3.85 -10.92
N LEU A 108 -8.51 -2.98 -11.59
CA LEU A 108 -7.50 -2.14 -10.95
C LEU A 108 -8.11 -1.19 -9.92
N VAL A 109 -8.98 -0.29 -10.35
CA VAL A 109 -9.54 0.73 -9.47
C VAL A 109 -10.42 0.13 -8.37
N PRO A 110 -11.32 -0.82 -8.64
CA PRO A 110 -12.08 -1.45 -7.56
C PRO A 110 -11.19 -2.13 -6.51
N SER A 111 -10.10 -2.77 -6.92
CA SER A 111 -9.16 -3.39 -5.97
C SER A 111 -8.47 -2.35 -5.10
N LEU A 112 -8.07 -1.22 -5.67
CA LEU A 112 -7.48 -0.12 -4.92
C LEU A 112 -8.49 0.51 -3.95
N GLU A 113 -9.72 0.69 -4.37
CA GLU A 113 -10.78 1.25 -3.53
C GLU A 113 -11.08 0.35 -2.32
N MET A 114 -11.13 -0.97 -2.54
CA MET A 114 -11.35 -1.93 -1.45
C MET A 114 -10.18 -1.92 -0.46
N ALA A 115 -8.96 -1.90 -0.96
CA ALA A 115 -7.77 -1.86 -0.12
C ALA A 115 -7.73 -0.59 0.73
N LEU A 116 -8.03 0.55 0.13
CA LEU A 116 -8.09 1.83 0.84
C LEU A 116 -9.18 1.82 1.91
N GLY A 117 -10.35 1.27 1.60
CA GLY A 117 -11.45 1.16 2.57
C GLY A 117 -11.06 0.33 3.79
N ARG A 118 -10.41 -0.81 3.59
CA ARG A 118 -9.93 -1.65 4.69
C ARG A 118 -8.85 -0.95 5.52
N TYR A 119 -7.95 -0.25 4.85
CA TYR A 119 -6.92 0.53 5.55
C TYR A 119 -7.53 1.58 6.46
N LYS A 120 -8.53 2.32 5.97
CA LYS A 120 -9.23 3.33 6.77
C LYS A 120 -9.95 2.72 7.96
N SER A 121 -10.58 1.57 7.79
CA SER A 121 -11.23 0.84 8.89
C SER A 121 -10.23 0.40 9.94
N ASP A 122 -9.08 -0.14 9.51
CA ASP A 122 -8.01 -0.55 10.41
C ASP A 122 -7.42 0.64 11.16
N ALA A 123 -7.26 1.78 10.51
CA ALA A 123 -6.76 3.00 11.12
C ALA A 123 -7.70 3.49 12.22
N GLN A 124 -9.01 3.47 11.95
CA GLN A 124 -10.02 3.83 12.95
C GLN A 124 -10.00 2.88 14.15
N LEU A 125 -9.84 1.59 13.90
CA LEU A 125 -9.75 0.61 14.97
C LEU A 125 -8.52 0.82 15.85
N ARG A 126 -7.35 1.07 15.25
CA ARG A 126 -6.13 1.37 16.00
C ARG A 126 -6.29 2.60 16.88
N GLU A 127 -6.90 3.65 16.33
CA GLU A 127 -7.16 4.89 17.07
C GLU A 127 -8.08 4.63 18.26
N LYS A 128 -9.14 3.87 18.05
CA LYS A 128 -10.09 3.51 19.10
C LYS A 128 -9.45 2.66 20.20
N MET A 129 -8.60 1.72 19.83
CA MET A 129 -7.87 0.90 20.80
C MET A 129 -6.90 1.73 21.64
N ALA A 130 -6.23 2.69 21.03
CA ALA A 130 -5.33 3.61 21.72
C ALA A 130 -6.10 4.46 22.75
N GLU A 131 -7.29 4.94 22.38
CA GLU A 131 -8.17 5.69 23.31
C GLU A 131 -8.62 4.83 24.49
N LEU A 132 -8.95 3.56 24.26
CA LEU A 132 -9.33 2.65 25.32
C LEU A 132 -8.18 2.34 26.28
N GLU A 133 -6.97 2.15 25.77
CA GLU A 133 -5.77 1.95 26.59
C GLU A 133 -5.50 3.17 27.48
N GLN A 134 -5.60 4.36 26.93
CA GLN A 134 -5.44 5.60 27.66
C GLN A 134 -6.49 5.74 28.77
N SER A 135 -7.71 5.40 28.46
CA SER A 135 -8.82 5.42 29.42
C SER A 135 -8.58 4.48 30.60
N LEU A 136 -8.05 3.28 30.35
CA LEU A 136 -7.71 2.31 31.37
C LEU A 136 -6.56 2.80 32.26
N GLU A 137 -5.55 3.42 31.69
CA GLU A 137 -4.45 4.01 32.45
C GLU A 137 -4.92 5.15 33.37
N ASP A 138 -5.79 6.01 32.85
CA ASP A 138 -6.40 7.10 33.63
C ASP A 138 -7.19 6.56 34.80
N ARG A 139 -7.93 5.47 34.62
CA ARG A 139 -8.66 4.83 35.73
C ARG A 139 -7.73 4.27 36.79
N LYS A 140 -6.60 3.68 36.39
CA LYS A 140 -5.62 3.15 37.33
C LYS A 140 -5.02 4.26 38.19
N ILE A 141 -4.76 5.41 37.62
CA ILE A 141 -4.24 6.59 38.31
C ILE A 141 -5.26 7.10 39.33
N ILE A 142 -6.53 7.16 38.96
CA ILE A 142 -7.60 7.65 39.84
C ILE A 142 -7.85 6.71 41.01
N GLN A 143 -7.67 5.40 40.83
CA GLN A 143 -7.87 4.42 41.89
C GLN A 143 -6.79 4.37 42.95
N LYS A 144 -5.69 5.06 42.74
CA LYS A 144 -4.62 5.19 43.71
C LYS A 144 -4.88 6.34 44.67
#